data_17e72d2451be6c1f091ef800580eb1bf
#
_entry.id   17e72d2451be6c1f091ef800580eb1bf
#
_cell.length_a   1.000
_cell.length_b   1.000
_cell.length_c   1.000
_cell.angle_alpha   90.00
_cell.angle_beta   90.00
_cell.angle_gamma   90.00
#
_symmetry.space_group_name_H-M   'P 1'
#
loop_
_entity.id
_entity.type
_entity.pdbx_description
1 polymer ?
#
loop_
_entity_poly.entity_id
_entity_poly.type
_entity_poly.pdbx_seq_one_letter_code
_entity_poly.pdbx_strand_id
1 'polypeptide(L)'
;LAASFQKTIEEILYKKSKIAFEEFKKINKNIKNKFVVAGGVAANKRIRKILKNLCKEEDFDAIFPPISLCGDNAAMVAMVGLEKFKLNQFSKLDHPAKPRWPLDEDAPFLKGAGVRL
;
A
#
# COMPACT_ATOMS: atom_id res chain seq x y z
N LEU A 1 23.38 -4.37 -11.76
CA LEU A 1 22.78 -3.28 -10.98
C LEU A 1 21.25 -3.44 -10.85
N ALA A 2 20.47 -3.52 -11.94
CA ALA A 2 19.02 -3.64 -11.90
C ALA A 2 18.52 -4.86 -11.12
N ALA A 3 19.12 -6.04 -11.33
CA ALA A 3 18.76 -7.25 -10.59
C ALA A 3 19.05 -7.14 -9.08
N SER A 4 20.14 -6.49 -8.71
CA SER A 4 20.50 -6.24 -7.32
C SER A 4 19.50 -5.28 -6.66
N PHE A 5 19.15 -4.20 -7.34
CA PHE A 5 18.13 -3.26 -6.90
C PHE A 5 16.77 -3.96 -6.68
N GLN A 6 16.32 -4.71 -7.69
CA GLN A 6 15.08 -5.49 -7.60
C GLN A 6 15.08 -6.42 -6.37
N LYS A 7 16.18 -7.15 -6.14
CA LYS A 7 16.32 -8.05 -5.00
C LYS A 7 16.24 -7.29 -3.67
N THR A 8 16.91 -6.15 -3.56
CA THR A 8 16.88 -5.32 -2.34
C THR A 8 15.44 -4.86 -2.03
N ILE A 9 14.69 -4.39 -3.02
CA ILE A 9 13.29 -3.99 -2.82
C ILE A 9 12.43 -5.18 -2.40
N GLU A 10 12.62 -6.35 -3.03
CA GLU A 10 11.92 -7.58 -2.65
C GLU A 10 12.16 -7.93 -1.16
N GLU A 11 13.43 -7.90 -0.72
CA GLU A 11 13.79 -8.19 0.67
C GLU A 11 13.24 -7.18 1.67
N ILE A 12 13.24 -5.89 1.33
CA ILE A 12 12.65 -4.84 2.16
C ILE A 12 11.15 -5.06 2.33
N LEU A 13 10.43 -5.27 1.22
CA LEU A 13 8.99 -5.49 1.26
C LEU A 13 8.64 -6.76 2.04
N TYR A 14 9.37 -7.86 1.82
CA TYR A 14 9.19 -9.10 2.55
C TYR A 14 9.33 -8.88 4.08
N LYS A 15 10.47 -8.32 4.51
CA LYS A 15 10.77 -8.09 5.94
C LYS A 15 9.76 -7.14 6.61
N LYS A 16 9.42 -6.03 5.94
CA LYS A 16 8.46 -5.06 6.48
C LYS A 16 7.05 -5.64 6.57
N SER A 17 6.62 -6.39 5.55
CA SER A 17 5.31 -7.04 5.58
C SER A 17 5.24 -8.13 6.65
N LYS A 18 6.32 -8.89 6.86
CA LYS A 18 6.37 -9.90 7.93
C LYS A 18 6.19 -9.27 9.31
N ILE A 19 6.93 -8.19 9.61
CA ILE A 19 6.78 -7.46 10.86
C ILE A 19 5.34 -6.94 11.02
N ALA A 20 4.75 -6.37 9.95
CA ALA A 20 3.39 -5.89 9.99
C ALA A 20 2.37 -7.02 10.27
N PHE A 21 2.59 -8.23 9.74
CA PHE A 21 1.75 -9.39 10.01
C PHE A 21 1.84 -9.84 11.47
N GLU A 22 3.04 -9.84 12.03
CA GLU A 22 3.25 -10.15 13.45
C GLU A 22 2.50 -9.16 14.35
N GLU A 23 2.62 -7.86 14.07
CA GLU A 23 1.90 -6.82 14.82
C GLU A 23 0.38 -6.91 14.63
N PHE A 24 -0.09 -7.15 13.41
CA PHE A 24 -1.50 -7.33 13.14
C PHE A 24 -2.11 -8.49 13.91
N LYS A 25 -1.43 -9.63 13.96
CA LYS A 25 -1.88 -10.82 14.72
C LYS A 25 -1.97 -10.58 16.23
N LYS A 26 -1.09 -9.73 16.79
CA LYS A 26 -1.15 -9.36 18.22
C LYS A 26 -2.43 -8.59 18.56
N ILE A 27 -2.82 -7.68 17.66
CA ILE A 27 -3.97 -6.78 17.86
C ILE A 27 -5.30 -7.49 17.51
N ASN A 28 -5.30 -8.33 16.47
CA ASN A 28 -6.51 -8.87 15.85
C ASN A 28 -6.58 -10.40 15.97
N LYS A 29 -6.90 -10.91 17.16
CA LYS A 29 -6.89 -12.35 17.44
C LYS A 29 -8.00 -13.17 16.78
N ASN A 30 -9.12 -12.53 16.36
CA ASN A 30 -10.32 -13.21 15.88
C ASN A 30 -10.81 -12.75 14.50
N ILE A 31 -9.93 -12.12 13.71
CA ILE A 31 -10.29 -11.59 12.39
C ILE A 31 -9.55 -12.40 11.32
N LYS A 32 -10.24 -12.69 10.22
CA LYS A 32 -9.60 -13.33 9.06
C LYS A 32 -8.50 -12.45 8.51
N ASN A 33 -7.28 -12.97 8.49
CA ASN A 33 -6.09 -12.24 8.05
C ASN A 33 -6.13 -11.99 6.53
N LYS A 34 -6.28 -10.74 6.11
CA LYS A 34 -6.25 -10.34 4.69
C LYS A 34 -5.15 -9.33 4.46
N PHE A 35 -4.39 -9.53 3.40
CA PHE A 35 -3.33 -8.61 2.96
C PHE A 35 -3.58 -8.13 1.54
N VAL A 36 -3.87 -6.84 1.40
CA VAL A 36 -4.14 -6.21 0.10
C VAL A 36 -2.90 -5.49 -0.39
N VAL A 37 -2.48 -5.76 -1.61
CA VAL A 37 -1.33 -5.11 -2.26
C VAL A 37 -1.79 -4.47 -3.55
N ALA A 38 -1.82 -3.14 -3.59
CA ALA A 38 -2.29 -2.33 -4.72
C ALA A 38 -1.26 -1.26 -5.10
N GLY A 39 -1.54 -0.50 -6.16
CA GLY A 39 -0.68 0.55 -6.69
C GLY A 39 0.36 0.04 -7.69
N GLY A 40 1.13 0.96 -8.30
CA GLY A 40 2.02 0.66 -9.42
C GLY A 40 3.06 -0.44 -9.14
N VAL A 41 3.63 -0.46 -7.94
CA VAL A 41 4.61 -1.50 -7.55
C VAL A 41 3.97 -2.89 -7.48
N ALA A 42 2.67 -2.98 -7.18
CA ALA A 42 1.92 -4.23 -7.17
C ALA A 42 1.74 -4.86 -8.57
N ALA A 43 2.06 -4.15 -9.66
CA ALA A 43 2.13 -4.72 -11.01
C ALA A 43 3.36 -5.62 -11.20
N ASN A 44 4.41 -5.46 -10.39
CA ASN A 44 5.64 -6.26 -10.50
C ASN A 44 5.38 -7.72 -10.14
N LYS A 45 5.54 -8.62 -11.12
CA LYS A 45 5.24 -10.04 -10.98
C LYS A 45 6.09 -10.73 -9.90
N ARG A 46 7.36 -10.33 -9.73
CA ARG A 46 8.25 -10.91 -8.71
C ARG A 46 7.83 -10.50 -7.31
N ILE A 47 7.51 -9.22 -7.10
CA ILE A 47 6.99 -8.71 -5.83
C ILE A 47 5.69 -9.43 -5.46
N ARG A 48 4.75 -9.59 -6.41
CA ARG A 48 3.54 -10.39 -6.18
C ARG A 48 3.86 -11.82 -5.73
N LYS A 49 4.85 -12.46 -6.38
CA LYS A 49 5.22 -13.83 -6.05
C LYS A 49 5.75 -13.95 -4.62
N ILE A 50 6.69 -13.09 -4.21
CA ILE A 50 7.26 -13.16 -2.86
C ILE A 50 6.24 -12.83 -1.78
N LEU A 51 5.39 -11.82 -2.00
CA LEU A 51 4.36 -11.45 -1.04
C LEU A 51 3.25 -12.51 -0.93
N LYS A 52 2.87 -13.16 -2.04
CA LYS A 52 1.98 -14.32 -1.99
C LYS A 52 2.55 -15.50 -1.20
N ASN A 53 3.85 -15.76 -1.33
CA ASN A 53 4.51 -16.81 -0.56
C ASN A 53 4.52 -16.45 0.93
N LEU A 54 4.90 -15.22 1.28
CA LEU A 54 4.85 -14.74 2.65
C LEU A 54 3.44 -14.85 3.25
N CYS A 55 2.41 -14.50 2.49
CA CYS A 55 1.02 -14.65 2.97
C CYS A 55 0.68 -16.11 3.28
N LYS A 56 1.13 -17.06 2.44
CA LYS A 56 0.92 -18.49 2.71
C LYS A 56 1.67 -18.97 3.95
N GLU A 57 2.92 -18.51 4.15
CA GLU A 57 3.74 -18.84 5.33
C GLU A 57 3.12 -18.32 6.62
N GLU A 58 2.49 -17.15 6.57
CA GLU A 58 1.96 -16.43 7.73
C GLU A 58 0.44 -16.54 7.90
N ASP A 59 -0.24 -17.39 7.13
CA ASP A 59 -1.70 -17.58 7.15
C ASP A 59 -2.50 -16.30 6.90
N PHE A 60 -2.15 -15.61 5.80
CA PHE A 60 -2.87 -14.47 5.27
C PHE A 60 -3.46 -14.75 3.90
N ASP A 61 -4.68 -14.26 3.64
CA ASP A 61 -5.25 -14.20 2.30
C ASP A 61 -4.62 -13.04 1.52
N ALA A 62 -3.87 -13.34 0.46
CA ALA A 62 -3.26 -12.34 -0.41
C ALA A 62 -4.24 -11.84 -1.47
N ILE A 63 -4.57 -10.56 -1.47
CA ILE A 63 -5.47 -9.92 -2.42
C ILE A 63 -4.68 -8.94 -3.30
N PHE A 64 -4.70 -9.19 -4.59
CA PHE A 64 -4.06 -8.33 -5.59
C PHE A 64 -5.08 -7.94 -6.65
N PRO A 65 -5.24 -6.66 -6.96
CA PRO A 65 -6.09 -6.25 -8.07
C PRO A 65 -5.54 -6.72 -9.42
N PRO A 66 -6.34 -6.75 -10.48
CA PRO A 66 -5.86 -6.94 -11.85
C PRO A 66 -4.71 -5.98 -12.16
N ILE A 67 -3.72 -6.43 -12.94
CA ILE A 67 -2.53 -5.61 -13.25
C ILE A 67 -2.93 -4.30 -13.93
N SER A 68 -3.96 -4.33 -14.78
CA SER A 68 -4.50 -3.15 -15.46
C SER A 68 -5.05 -2.06 -14.52
N LEU A 69 -5.39 -2.43 -13.27
CA LEU A 69 -5.88 -1.50 -12.26
C LEU A 69 -4.83 -1.14 -11.20
N CYS A 70 -3.59 -1.63 -11.33
CA CYS A 70 -2.52 -1.31 -10.40
C CYS A 70 -1.87 0.06 -10.66
N GLY A 71 -1.93 0.56 -11.90
CA GLY A 71 -1.45 1.90 -12.24
C GLY A 71 -2.44 2.99 -11.87
N ASP A 72 -2.05 4.23 -12.15
CA ASP A 72 -2.97 5.37 -12.07
C ASP A 72 -4.09 5.20 -13.10
N ASN A 73 -5.34 5.30 -12.66
CA ASN A 73 -6.49 5.13 -13.53
C ASN A 73 -7.71 5.92 -13.02
N ALA A 74 -8.50 6.44 -13.96
CA ALA A 74 -9.68 7.24 -13.65
C ALA A 74 -10.76 6.44 -12.89
N ALA A 75 -10.83 5.12 -13.07
CA ALA A 75 -11.86 4.30 -12.44
C ALA A 75 -11.71 4.28 -10.89
N MET A 76 -10.49 4.25 -10.36
CA MET A 76 -10.29 4.29 -8.92
C MET A 76 -10.66 5.65 -8.32
N VAL A 77 -10.39 6.75 -9.05
CA VAL A 77 -10.76 8.10 -8.62
C VAL A 77 -12.27 8.28 -8.66
N ALA A 78 -12.92 7.82 -9.73
CA ALA A 78 -14.37 7.84 -9.86
C ALA A 78 -15.07 7.02 -8.76
N MET A 79 -14.53 5.86 -8.39
CA MET A 79 -15.07 5.02 -7.32
C MET A 79 -14.99 5.75 -5.96
N VAL A 80 -13.86 6.36 -5.63
CA VAL A 80 -13.73 7.17 -4.40
C VAL A 80 -14.68 8.35 -4.42
N GLY A 81 -14.83 9.03 -5.58
CA GLY A 81 -15.78 10.12 -5.76
C GLY A 81 -17.23 9.67 -5.52
N LEU A 82 -17.61 8.51 -6.03
CA LEU A 82 -18.94 7.93 -5.81
C LEU A 82 -19.21 7.63 -4.35
N GLU A 83 -18.25 7.02 -3.62
CA GLU A 83 -18.40 6.73 -2.20
C GLU A 83 -18.50 8.02 -1.36
N LYS A 84 -17.67 9.02 -1.64
CA LYS A 84 -17.78 10.33 -1.01
C LYS A 84 -19.10 11.03 -1.30
N PHE A 85 -19.60 10.93 -2.53
CA PHE A 85 -20.90 11.47 -2.91
C PHE A 85 -22.04 10.85 -2.09
N LYS A 86 -22.07 9.52 -1.94
CA LYS A 86 -23.05 8.81 -1.09
C LYS A 86 -23.01 9.26 0.37
N LEU A 87 -21.83 9.64 0.87
CA LEU A 87 -21.62 10.10 2.25
C LEU A 87 -21.81 11.62 2.40
N ASN A 88 -22.24 12.33 1.36
CA ASN A 88 -22.36 13.79 1.32
C ASN A 88 -21.05 14.52 1.68
N GLN A 89 -19.90 13.93 1.34
CA GLN A 89 -18.57 14.50 1.57
C GLN A 89 -18.08 15.25 0.34
N PHE A 90 -18.18 16.57 0.37
CA PHE A 90 -17.78 17.45 -0.73
C PHE A 90 -16.64 18.37 -0.28
N SER A 91 -15.65 18.55 -1.15
CA SER A 91 -14.63 19.58 -0.99
C SER A 91 -15.12 20.91 -1.55
N LYS A 92 -14.59 22.02 -1.03
CA LYS A 92 -14.79 23.34 -1.63
C LYS A 92 -14.04 23.43 -2.96
N LEU A 93 -14.44 24.38 -3.83
CA LEU A 93 -13.80 24.57 -5.15
C LEU A 93 -12.35 25.13 -5.03
N ASP A 94 -12.01 25.73 -3.91
CA ASP A 94 -10.69 26.28 -3.58
C ASP A 94 -9.74 25.27 -2.91
N HIS A 95 -10.02 23.96 -3.03
CA HIS A 95 -9.22 22.91 -2.43
C HIS A 95 -7.76 22.94 -2.96
N PRO A 96 -6.76 23.17 -2.08
CA PRO A 96 -5.37 23.26 -2.50
C PRO A 96 -4.80 21.91 -2.91
N ALA A 97 -3.93 21.91 -3.93
CA ALA A 97 -3.15 20.73 -4.26
C ALA A 97 -2.14 20.42 -3.15
N LYS A 98 -2.07 19.17 -2.72
CA LYS A 98 -1.09 18.68 -1.73
C LYS A 98 -0.05 17.80 -2.42
N PRO A 99 1.09 18.33 -2.89
CA PRO A 99 2.11 17.54 -3.59
C PRO A 99 2.80 16.51 -2.71
N ARG A 100 2.77 16.72 -1.39
CA ARG A 100 3.20 15.75 -0.37
C ARG A 100 2.05 15.56 0.61
N TRP A 101 1.45 14.41 0.55
CA TRP A 101 0.36 14.03 1.43
C TRP A 101 0.73 12.73 2.15
N PRO A 102 1.25 12.80 3.38
CA PRO A 102 1.60 11.60 4.14
C PRO A 102 0.33 10.80 4.46
N LEU A 103 0.48 9.47 4.52
CA LEU A 103 -0.63 8.57 4.92
C LEU A 103 -1.02 8.77 6.39
N ASP A 104 -0.06 9.16 7.21
CA ASP A 104 -0.23 9.47 8.62
C ASP A 104 0.41 10.84 8.85
N GLU A 105 -0.44 11.84 9.10
CA GLU A 105 -0.01 13.23 9.30
C GLU A 105 0.67 13.42 10.67
N ASP A 106 0.43 12.51 11.62
CA ASP A 106 0.99 12.54 12.98
C ASP A 106 2.25 11.68 13.12
N ALA A 107 2.62 10.92 12.08
CA ALA A 107 3.81 10.08 12.12
C ALA A 107 5.09 10.92 12.23
N PRO A 108 6.04 10.57 13.11
CA PRO A 108 7.29 11.28 13.21
C PRO A 108 8.06 11.18 11.90
N PHE A 109 8.53 12.32 11.41
CA PHE A 109 9.33 12.39 10.19
C PHE A 109 10.61 11.56 10.34
N LEU A 110 10.73 10.48 9.57
CA LEU A 110 12.02 9.83 9.38
C LEU A 110 12.87 10.75 8.49
N LYS A 111 13.96 11.28 9.04
CA LYS A 111 14.94 12.06 8.27
C LYS A 111 15.54 11.17 7.19
N GLY A 112 15.13 11.37 5.94
CA GLY A 112 15.68 10.68 4.77
C GLY A 112 16.58 11.62 3.95
N ALA A 113 17.43 11.06 3.12
CA ALA A 113 18.22 11.84 2.16
C ALA A 113 17.28 12.71 1.28
N GLY A 114 17.49 14.03 1.29
CA GLY A 114 16.67 14.98 0.51
C GLY A 114 15.55 15.68 1.30
N VAL A 115 15.35 15.40 2.57
CA VAL A 115 14.47 16.19 3.43
C VAL A 115 15.27 17.37 3.98
N ARG A 116 15.08 18.55 3.40
CA ARG A 116 15.50 19.81 4.03
C ARG A 116 14.43 20.22 5.04
N LEU A 117 14.84 20.44 6.29
CA LEU A 117 14.02 21.08 7.32
C LEU A 117 13.88 22.57 7.00
#